data_b6ec28862b34af3f503a65839d6db56f
#
_entry.id   b6ec28862b34af3f503a65839d6db56f
#
_cell.length_a   1.000
_cell.length_b   1.000
_cell.length_c   1.000
_cell.angle_alpha   90.00
_cell.angle_beta   90.00
_cell.angle_gamma   90.00
#
_symmetry.space_group_name_H-M   'P 1'
#
loop_
_entity.id
_entity.type
_entity.pdbx_description
1 polymer ?
#
loop_
_entity_poly.entity_id
_entity_poly.type
_entity_poly.pdbx_seq_one_letter_code
_entity_poly.pdbx_strand_id
1 'polypeptide(L)'
;IWGRGTLDIKEQVFGILEAAEYLLAHGKSFARTAYLAFGDDEETINLGALAIAEHLKAQGVTLEFVLDEGGCKIEPGTAFGAPETAIGSVQLMEKGYADLELSVHSIGGHSSRPFGGTSLGRLSGAIADITRAPFSVHLNSAMTGAFETLAPYITEEPLKTLVQDVAGNADAIAACCMGSPDLFPFVTTTIAPTMIHGGSAACNVMPQDMTAVINFRLADGDTVESVMAHCREAVQDKGVEMRFLQANDPSAIAKRD
;
A
#
# COMPACT_ATOMS: atom_id res chain seq x y z
N ILE A 1 -26.18 -4.75 14.65
CA ILE A 1 -26.53 -3.62 13.76
C ILE A 1 -25.90 -3.88 12.42
N TRP A 2 -26.64 -3.68 11.35
CA TRP A 2 -26.19 -3.87 9.98
C TRP A 2 -26.27 -2.55 9.23
N GLY A 3 -25.23 -2.15 8.49
CA GLY A 3 -25.23 -0.95 7.66
C GLY A 3 -23.84 -0.49 7.25
N ARG A 4 -23.77 0.41 6.28
CA ARG A 4 -22.52 1.06 5.84
C ARG A 4 -21.93 1.85 7.02
N GLY A 5 -20.60 1.73 7.21
CA GLY A 5 -19.88 2.39 8.29
C GLY A 5 -20.06 1.77 9.66
N THR A 6 -20.74 0.63 9.82
CA THR A 6 -20.93 -0.02 11.11
C THR A 6 -19.62 -0.60 11.63
N LEU A 7 -18.86 -1.26 10.78
CA LEU A 7 -17.53 -1.81 11.09
C LEU A 7 -16.42 -0.87 10.64
N ASP A 8 -16.64 -0.12 9.59
CA ASP A 8 -15.67 0.77 8.97
C ASP A 8 -16.29 2.16 8.82
N ILE A 9 -16.20 3.08 9.86
CA ILE A 9 -15.56 2.78 11.15
C ILE A 9 -16.24 3.57 12.28
N LYS A 10 -17.56 3.55 12.35
CA LYS A 10 -18.32 4.31 13.37
C LYS A 10 -18.05 3.84 14.81
N GLU A 11 -17.70 2.56 15.01
CA GLU A 11 -17.35 2.08 16.34
C GLU A 11 -16.07 2.77 16.87
N GLN A 12 -15.09 3.05 16.02
CA GLN A 12 -13.90 3.80 16.42
C GLN A 12 -14.24 5.26 16.74
N VAL A 13 -15.13 5.90 15.95
CA VAL A 13 -15.62 7.25 16.23
C VAL A 13 -16.23 7.32 17.64
N PHE A 14 -17.13 6.38 17.96
CA PHE A 14 -17.73 6.30 19.30
C PHE A 14 -16.69 5.99 20.37
N GLY A 15 -15.77 5.05 20.11
CA GLY A 15 -14.71 4.69 21.05
C GLY A 15 -13.80 5.88 21.40
N ILE A 16 -13.45 6.72 20.45
CA ILE A 16 -12.66 7.94 20.66
C ILE A 16 -13.43 8.95 21.52
N LEU A 17 -14.70 9.18 21.21
CA LEU A 17 -15.54 10.13 21.97
C LEU A 17 -15.76 9.66 23.41
N GLU A 18 -16.10 8.39 23.61
CA GLU A 18 -16.28 7.78 24.93
C GLU A 18 -14.98 7.80 25.76
N ALA A 19 -13.84 7.53 25.12
CA ALA A 19 -12.54 7.59 25.80
C ALA A 19 -12.22 9.02 26.25
N ALA A 20 -12.46 10.02 25.41
CA ALA A 20 -12.26 11.43 25.75
C ALA A 20 -13.17 11.86 26.90
N GLU A 21 -14.46 11.52 26.84
CA GLU A 21 -15.42 11.83 27.90
C GLU A 21 -15.07 11.12 29.22
N TYR A 22 -14.72 9.84 29.18
CA TYR A 22 -14.27 9.07 30.34
C TYR A 22 -13.09 9.73 31.05
N LEU A 23 -12.06 10.12 30.29
CA LEU A 23 -10.88 10.77 30.85
C LEU A 23 -11.22 12.11 31.53
N LEU A 24 -12.01 12.95 30.88
CA LEU A 24 -12.45 14.25 31.40
C LEU A 24 -13.32 14.09 32.66
N ALA A 25 -14.26 13.15 32.64
CA ALA A 25 -15.13 12.86 33.81
C ALA A 25 -14.33 12.36 35.02
N HIS A 26 -13.16 11.75 34.83
CA HIS A 26 -12.27 11.32 35.90
C HIS A 26 -11.19 12.35 36.25
N GLY A 27 -11.38 13.59 35.85
CA GLY A 27 -10.49 14.71 36.21
C GLY A 27 -9.13 14.66 35.48
N LYS A 28 -9.01 13.91 34.40
CA LYS A 28 -7.83 13.92 33.55
C LYS A 28 -7.91 15.11 32.59
N SER A 29 -6.77 15.71 32.30
CA SER A 29 -6.63 16.72 31.25
C SER A 29 -5.58 16.27 30.24
N PHE A 30 -5.78 16.64 29.00
CA PHE A 30 -4.76 16.39 27.98
C PHE A 30 -3.59 17.37 28.19
N ALA A 31 -2.37 16.87 28.17
CA ALA A 31 -1.16 17.69 28.24
C ALA A 31 -0.97 18.58 27.00
N ARG A 32 -1.57 18.17 25.87
CA ARG A 32 -1.57 18.89 24.58
C ARG A 32 -3.00 18.97 24.05
N THR A 33 -3.24 19.86 23.08
CA THR A 33 -4.53 19.93 22.40
C THR A 33 -4.77 18.65 21.59
N ALA A 34 -5.93 18.04 21.81
CA ALA A 34 -6.39 16.92 20.97
C ALA A 34 -7.39 17.47 19.94
N TYR A 35 -7.15 17.20 18.69
CA TYR A 35 -8.06 17.49 17.58
C TYR A 35 -8.80 16.20 17.21
N LEU A 36 -10.13 16.21 17.29
CA LEU A 36 -10.99 15.11 16.87
C LEU A 36 -11.52 15.48 15.48
N ALA A 37 -11.01 14.83 14.45
CA ALA A 37 -11.31 15.13 13.06
C ALA A 37 -12.14 13.99 12.46
N PHE A 38 -13.29 14.31 11.88
CA PHE A 38 -14.19 13.33 11.27
C PHE A 38 -14.52 13.77 9.85
N GLY A 39 -14.30 12.87 8.88
CA GLY A 39 -14.71 13.03 7.48
C GLY A 39 -15.97 12.21 7.19
N ASP A 40 -16.54 12.41 6.02
CA ASP A 40 -17.75 11.71 5.53
C ASP A 40 -17.60 11.12 4.13
N ASP A 41 -16.45 11.27 3.50
CA ASP A 41 -16.21 10.92 2.10
C ASP A 41 -14.98 10.03 1.86
N GLU A 42 -14.46 9.36 2.90
CA GLU A 42 -13.26 8.52 2.83
C GLU A 42 -13.41 7.44 1.75
N GLU A 43 -14.53 6.74 1.73
CA GLU A 43 -14.86 5.65 0.80
C GLU A 43 -15.16 6.10 -0.65
N THR A 44 -15.05 7.38 -0.93
CA THR A 44 -15.41 7.95 -2.24
C THR A 44 -14.28 8.78 -2.83
N ILE A 45 -14.28 10.08 -2.60
CA ILE A 45 -13.29 11.02 -3.18
C ILE A 45 -12.23 11.47 -2.18
N ASN A 46 -12.40 11.17 -0.90
CA ASN A 46 -11.48 11.44 0.21
C ASN A 46 -10.94 12.89 0.24
N LEU A 47 -11.80 13.87 -0.04
CA LEU A 47 -11.43 15.29 0.04
C LEU A 47 -11.56 15.85 1.46
N GLY A 48 -12.37 15.21 2.32
CA GLY A 48 -12.58 15.63 3.70
C GLY A 48 -11.30 15.62 4.52
N ALA A 49 -10.51 14.56 4.47
CA ALA A 49 -9.24 14.46 5.15
C ALA A 49 -8.23 15.52 4.66
N LEU A 50 -8.16 15.75 3.35
CA LEU A 50 -7.31 16.78 2.76
C LEU A 50 -7.73 18.19 3.25
N ALA A 51 -9.02 18.49 3.25
CA ALA A 51 -9.54 19.78 3.70
C ALA A 51 -9.25 20.03 5.19
N ILE A 52 -9.36 19.00 6.05
CA ILE A 52 -9.00 19.07 7.46
C ILE A 52 -7.51 19.36 7.61
N ALA A 53 -6.65 18.64 6.89
CA ALA A 53 -5.20 18.82 6.93
C ALA A 53 -4.79 20.25 6.49
N GLU A 54 -5.36 20.75 5.39
CA GLU A 54 -5.12 22.11 4.91
C GLU A 54 -5.61 23.18 5.91
N HIS A 55 -6.76 22.96 6.52
CA HIS A 55 -7.31 23.87 7.54
C HIS A 55 -6.39 23.98 8.76
N LEU A 56 -5.93 22.84 9.32
CA LEU A 56 -5.00 22.83 10.44
C LEU A 56 -3.66 23.48 10.08
N LYS A 57 -3.15 23.18 8.89
CA LYS A 57 -1.92 23.79 8.36
C LYS A 57 -2.04 25.31 8.22
N ALA A 58 -3.16 25.81 7.71
CA ALA A 58 -3.43 27.22 7.58
C ALA A 58 -3.49 27.95 8.94
N GLN A 59 -3.86 27.25 9.98
CA GLN A 59 -3.84 27.75 11.37
C GLN A 59 -2.45 27.63 12.04
N GLY A 60 -1.44 27.12 11.33
CA GLY A 60 -0.10 26.93 11.88
C GLY A 60 0.00 25.79 12.89
N VAL A 61 -0.95 24.86 12.90
CA VAL A 61 -0.94 23.71 13.80
C VAL A 61 0.15 22.72 13.37
N THR A 62 1.02 22.36 14.31
CA THR A 62 1.98 21.27 14.16
C THR A 62 1.52 20.11 15.04
N LEU A 63 1.28 18.96 14.43
CA LEU A 63 0.84 17.76 15.14
C LEU A 63 2.06 16.97 15.63
N GLU A 64 1.97 16.43 16.84
CA GLU A 64 2.95 15.50 17.39
C GLU A 64 2.83 14.13 16.71
N PHE A 65 1.59 13.66 16.57
CA PHE A 65 1.24 12.46 15.82
C PHE A 65 -0.21 12.56 15.35
N VAL A 66 -0.56 11.71 14.41
CA VAL A 66 -1.92 11.46 13.96
C VAL A 66 -2.24 10.00 14.27
N LEU A 67 -3.38 9.75 14.90
CA LEU A 67 -3.95 8.41 15.07
C LEU A 67 -5.12 8.30 14.10
N ASP A 68 -5.00 7.41 13.15
CA ASP A 68 -6.00 7.16 12.12
C ASP A 68 -6.59 5.77 12.28
N GLU A 69 -7.46 5.38 11.37
CA GLU A 69 -8.09 4.07 11.37
C GLU A 69 -7.16 2.93 10.95
N GLY A 70 -7.64 1.70 11.12
CA GLY A 70 -6.97 0.48 10.66
C GLY A 70 -5.92 -0.06 11.65
N GLY A 71 -5.34 -1.18 11.28
CA GLY A 71 -4.08 -1.69 11.84
C GLY A 71 -4.07 -2.24 13.26
N CYS A 72 -5.06 -2.05 14.08
CA CYS A 72 -5.08 -2.65 15.41
C CYS A 72 -5.88 -3.96 15.42
N LYS A 73 -5.28 -5.01 14.87
CA LYS A 73 -5.81 -6.36 14.96
C LYS A 73 -5.09 -7.15 16.05
N ILE A 74 -5.83 -7.96 16.80
CA ILE A 74 -5.25 -9.00 17.63
C ILE A 74 -5.38 -10.31 16.84
N GLU A 75 -4.26 -10.81 16.35
CA GLU A 75 -4.17 -11.99 15.49
C GLU A 75 -3.16 -12.99 16.06
N PRO A 76 -3.29 -14.31 15.72
CA PRO A 76 -2.21 -15.25 15.98
C PRO A 76 -0.93 -14.81 15.27
N GLY A 77 0.20 -14.94 15.94
CA GLY A 77 1.50 -14.54 15.38
C GLY A 77 2.06 -15.50 14.32
N THR A 78 1.23 -16.29 13.68
CA THR A 78 1.63 -17.34 12.73
C THR A 78 2.46 -16.78 11.57
N ALA A 79 2.08 -15.64 11.03
CA ALA A 79 2.82 -15.00 9.93
C ALA A 79 4.26 -14.64 10.34
N PHE A 80 4.47 -14.32 11.61
CA PHE A 80 5.78 -14.00 12.18
C PHE A 80 6.52 -15.21 12.75
N GLY A 81 6.00 -16.44 12.59
CA GLY A 81 6.60 -17.64 13.18
C GLY A 81 6.41 -17.76 14.70
N ALA A 82 5.39 -17.11 15.26
CA ALA A 82 5.01 -17.11 16.67
C ALA A 82 3.56 -17.59 16.89
N PRO A 83 3.18 -18.80 16.46
CA PRO A 83 1.78 -19.25 16.37
C PRO A 83 1.05 -19.28 17.71
N GLU A 84 1.75 -19.47 18.81
CA GLU A 84 1.20 -19.54 20.17
C GLU A 84 1.02 -18.14 20.81
N THR A 85 1.37 -17.08 20.09
CA THR A 85 1.36 -15.71 20.60
C THR A 85 0.29 -14.90 19.89
N ALA A 86 -0.57 -14.23 20.65
CA ALA A 86 -1.46 -13.22 20.13
C ALA A 86 -0.69 -11.89 19.93
N ILE A 87 -0.74 -11.34 18.73
CA ILE A 87 -0.06 -10.10 18.36
C ILE A 87 -1.09 -9.01 18.15
N GLY A 88 -0.94 -7.89 18.87
CA GLY A 88 -1.61 -6.62 18.55
C GLY A 88 -0.69 -5.77 17.69
N SER A 89 -1.08 -5.49 16.46
CA SER A 89 -0.29 -4.69 15.53
C SER A 89 -0.76 -3.23 15.49
N VAL A 90 0.19 -2.30 15.47
CA VAL A 90 -0.04 -0.88 15.21
C VAL A 90 0.81 -0.50 14.01
N GLN A 91 0.19 0.05 12.99
CA GLN A 91 0.91 0.52 11.79
C GLN A 91 1.55 1.87 12.08
N LEU A 92 2.81 2.02 11.69
CA LEU A 92 3.59 3.24 11.91
C LEU A 92 3.76 4.08 10.65
N MET A 93 3.24 3.63 9.52
CA MET A 93 3.24 4.35 8.25
C MET A 93 2.11 3.86 7.35
N GLU A 94 1.70 4.72 6.44
CA GLU A 94 0.85 4.34 5.32
C GLU A 94 1.71 4.19 4.06
N LYS A 95 1.50 3.10 3.33
CA LYS A 95 2.16 2.87 2.03
C LYS A 95 1.69 3.92 1.03
N GLY A 96 2.58 4.31 0.11
CA GLY A 96 2.17 5.10 -1.03
C GLY A 96 1.23 4.32 -1.94
N TYR A 97 0.54 5.05 -2.80
CA TYR A 97 -0.44 4.52 -3.74
C TYR A 97 -0.13 5.02 -5.15
N ALA A 98 -0.27 4.18 -6.16
CA ALA A 98 -0.26 4.66 -7.53
C ALA A 98 -1.06 3.74 -8.45
N ASP A 99 -1.94 4.34 -9.25
CA ASP A 99 -2.61 3.71 -10.39
C ASP A 99 -1.94 4.17 -11.68
N LEU A 100 -1.14 3.29 -12.28
CA LEU A 100 -0.47 3.53 -13.55
C LEU A 100 -1.32 3.02 -14.71
N GLU A 101 -1.79 3.92 -15.56
CA GLU A 101 -2.41 3.56 -16.82
C GLU A 101 -1.33 3.36 -17.89
N LEU A 102 -1.40 2.23 -18.56
CA LEU A 102 -0.66 1.93 -19.79
C LEU A 102 -1.62 2.09 -20.97
N SER A 103 -1.19 2.76 -22.04
CA SER A 103 -1.97 2.93 -23.26
C SER A 103 -1.17 2.53 -24.48
N VAL A 104 -1.80 1.79 -25.39
CA VAL A 104 -1.22 1.40 -26.67
C VAL A 104 -2.21 1.68 -27.77
N HIS A 105 -1.74 2.41 -28.79
CA HIS A 105 -2.47 2.64 -30.02
C HIS A 105 -1.83 1.88 -31.19
N SER A 106 -2.65 1.33 -32.08
CA SER A 106 -2.24 0.73 -33.34
C SER A 106 -3.23 1.03 -34.45
N ILE A 107 -2.85 0.79 -35.70
CA ILE A 107 -3.75 1.06 -36.85
C ILE A 107 -4.97 0.14 -36.84
N GLY A 108 -4.90 -1.01 -36.14
CA GLY A 108 -5.95 -2.02 -36.20
C GLY A 108 -6.00 -2.74 -37.54
N GLY A 109 -7.15 -3.36 -37.89
CA GLY A 109 -7.38 -3.97 -39.18
C GLY A 109 -7.67 -5.47 -39.12
N HIS A 110 -7.55 -6.15 -40.27
CA HIS A 110 -7.85 -7.57 -40.36
C HIS A 110 -6.72 -8.43 -39.76
N SER A 111 -7.08 -9.44 -39.00
CA SER A 111 -6.12 -10.32 -38.28
C SER A 111 -5.13 -11.08 -39.14
N SER A 112 -5.40 -11.21 -40.44
CA SER A 112 -4.46 -11.86 -41.40
C SER A 112 -3.24 -10.98 -41.74
N ARG A 113 -3.20 -9.72 -41.31
CA ARG A 113 -2.11 -8.77 -41.62
C ARG A 113 -1.61 -8.05 -40.36
N PRO A 114 -1.07 -8.76 -39.35
CA PRO A 114 -0.70 -8.19 -38.03
C PRO A 114 0.70 -7.52 -38.11
N PHE A 115 0.92 -6.62 -39.06
CA PHE A 115 2.19 -5.95 -39.23
C PHE A 115 2.48 -4.98 -38.08
N GLY A 116 3.64 -5.10 -37.45
CA GLY A 116 4.03 -4.27 -36.29
C GLY A 116 3.42 -4.70 -34.96
N GLY A 117 2.75 -5.85 -34.93
CA GLY A 117 2.06 -6.37 -33.77
C GLY A 117 0.67 -5.72 -33.56
N THR A 118 -0.09 -6.26 -32.63
CA THR A 118 -1.40 -5.74 -32.24
C THR A 118 -1.29 -4.91 -30.95
N SER A 119 -2.16 -3.92 -30.75
CA SER A 119 -2.20 -3.17 -29.48
C SER A 119 -2.39 -4.08 -28.28
N LEU A 120 -3.20 -5.14 -28.41
CA LEU A 120 -3.39 -6.15 -27.36
C LEU A 120 -2.08 -6.90 -27.04
N GLY A 121 -1.34 -7.36 -28.07
CA GLY A 121 -0.07 -8.06 -27.86
C GLY A 121 0.99 -7.17 -27.23
N ARG A 122 1.10 -5.93 -27.70
CA ARG A 122 2.04 -4.93 -27.16
C ARG A 122 1.73 -4.58 -25.72
N LEU A 123 0.45 -4.31 -25.38
CA LEU A 123 0.02 -4.03 -24.03
C LEU A 123 0.28 -5.21 -23.07
N SER A 124 -0.04 -6.44 -23.53
CA SER A 124 0.23 -7.66 -22.75
C SER A 124 1.72 -7.85 -22.45
N GLY A 125 2.58 -7.52 -23.43
CA GLY A 125 4.03 -7.50 -23.24
C GLY A 125 4.45 -6.51 -22.17
N ALA A 126 3.97 -5.28 -22.24
CA ALA A 126 4.29 -4.24 -21.25
C ALA A 126 3.84 -4.61 -19.82
N ILE A 127 2.64 -5.18 -19.66
CA ILE A 127 2.16 -5.69 -18.38
C ILE A 127 3.10 -6.79 -17.85
N ALA A 128 3.48 -7.73 -18.71
CA ALA A 128 4.38 -8.81 -18.33
C ALA A 128 5.80 -8.31 -17.98
N ASP A 129 6.32 -7.31 -18.70
CA ASP A 129 7.61 -6.70 -18.42
C ASP A 129 7.62 -6.07 -17.03
N ILE A 130 6.61 -5.26 -16.70
CA ILE A 130 6.49 -4.62 -15.38
C ILE A 130 6.33 -5.68 -14.28
N THR A 131 5.45 -6.66 -14.47
CA THR A 131 5.17 -7.69 -13.45
C THR A 131 6.40 -8.57 -13.16
N ARG A 132 7.31 -8.74 -14.12
CA ARG A 132 8.55 -9.51 -13.98
C ARG A 132 9.72 -8.69 -13.44
N ALA A 133 9.56 -7.41 -13.27
CA ALA A 133 10.57 -6.50 -12.72
C ALA A 133 10.22 -6.14 -11.28
N PRO A 134 10.57 -6.97 -10.28
CA PRO A 134 10.23 -6.70 -8.89
C PRO A 134 11.00 -5.49 -8.35
N PHE A 135 10.40 -4.79 -7.40
CA PHE A 135 11.08 -3.75 -6.63
C PHE A 135 12.05 -4.36 -5.62
N SER A 136 12.88 -3.51 -5.03
CA SER A 136 13.79 -3.91 -3.95
C SER A 136 13.02 -4.47 -2.75
N VAL A 137 13.66 -5.41 -2.05
CA VAL A 137 13.12 -6.05 -0.85
C VAL A 137 13.99 -5.65 0.32
N HIS A 138 13.41 -5.09 1.38
CA HIS A 138 14.15 -4.66 2.58
C HIS A 138 13.25 -4.60 3.81
N LEU A 139 13.86 -4.69 5.00
CA LEU A 139 13.19 -4.37 6.25
C LEU A 139 13.34 -2.87 6.53
N ASN A 140 12.22 -2.17 6.63
CA ASN A 140 12.22 -0.81 7.17
C ASN A 140 12.32 -0.80 8.71
N SER A 141 12.46 0.38 9.30
CA SER A 141 12.63 0.50 10.76
C SER A 141 11.42 0.00 11.57
N ALA A 142 10.21 0.10 11.02
CA ALA A 142 9.01 -0.42 11.66
C ALA A 142 9.03 -1.95 11.72
N MET A 143 9.33 -2.63 10.60
CA MET A 143 9.43 -4.07 10.53
C MET A 143 10.62 -4.61 11.33
N THR A 144 11.77 -3.93 11.31
CA THR A 144 12.91 -4.26 12.16
C THR A 144 12.49 -4.28 13.63
N GLY A 145 11.83 -3.23 14.10
CA GLY A 145 11.36 -3.17 15.48
C GLY A 145 10.25 -4.16 15.82
N ALA A 146 9.41 -4.54 14.86
CA ALA A 146 8.44 -5.60 15.06
C ALA A 146 9.16 -6.94 15.31
N PHE A 147 10.13 -7.32 14.48
CA PHE A 147 10.90 -8.55 14.68
C PHE A 147 11.74 -8.54 15.95
N GLU A 148 12.38 -7.41 16.32
CA GLU A 148 13.07 -7.25 17.60
C GLU A 148 12.15 -7.49 18.79
N THR A 149 10.94 -6.94 18.74
CA THR A 149 9.93 -7.07 19.80
C THR A 149 9.41 -8.50 19.90
N LEU A 150 9.22 -9.15 18.76
CA LEU A 150 8.65 -10.51 18.67
C LEU A 150 9.70 -11.60 18.85
N ALA A 151 10.99 -11.29 18.76
CA ALA A 151 12.07 -12.29 18.81
C ALA A 151 11.94 -13.32 19.96
N PRO A 152 11.55 -12.95 21.21
CA PRO A 152 11.39 -13.93 22.29
C PRO A 152 10.25 -14.93 22.07
N TYR A 153 9.30 -14.62 21.18
CA TYR A 153 8.09 -15.40 20.94
C TYR A 153 8.12 -16.20 19.64
N ILE A 154 9.07 -15.90 18.76
CA ILE A 154 9.24 -16.61 17.48
C ILE A 154 9.84 -17.99 17.74
N THR A 155 9.09 -19.02 17.37
CA THR A 155 9.46 -20.43 17.61
C THR A 155 9.76 -21.21 16.34
N GLU A 156 9.35 -20.70 15.17
CA GLU A 156 9.46 -21.39 13.89
C GLU A 156 10.72 -20.98 13.12
N GLU A 157 11.40 -21.97 12.55
CA GLU A 157 12.55 -21.74 11.66
C GLU A 157 12.07 -21.34 10.24
N PRO A 158 12.84 -20.52 9.50
CA PRO A 158 14.18 -20.02 9.86
C PRO A 158 14.16 -18.73 10.71
N LEU A 159 13.01 -18.10 10.89
CA LEU A 159 12.89 -16.81 11.60
C LEU A 159 13.45 -16.89 13.04
N LYS A 160 13.19 -17.97 13.76
CA LYS A 160 13.71 -18.19 15.12
C LYS A 160 15.23 -17.99 15.23
N THR A 161 15.97 -18.48 14.27
CA THR A 161 17.43 -18.31 14.23
C THR A 161 17.83 -16.92 13.79
N LEU A 162 17.16 -16.37 12.77
CA LEU A 162 17.51 -15.09 12.17
C LEU A 162 17.26 -13.91 13.12
N VAL A 163 16.20 -13.95 13.92
CA VAL A 163 15.84 -12.85 14.84
C VAL A 163 16.75 -12.75 16.07
N GLN A 164 17.72 -13.65 16.24
CA GLN A 164 18.75 -13.51 17.27
C GLN A 164 19.66 -12.29 17.00
N ASP A 165 19.77 -11.88 15.74
CA ASP A 165 20.42 -10.64 15.30
C ASP A 165 19.65 -10.07 14.12
N VAL A 166 18.57 -9.32 14.41
CA VAL A 166 17.67 -8.77 13.38
C VAL A 166 18.42 -7.85 12.43
N ALA A 167 19.31 -7.01 12.95
CA ALA A 167 20.05 -6.06 12.14
C ALA A 167 21.05 -6.76 11.21
N GLY A 168 21.79 -7.75 11.72
CA GLY A 168 22.74 -8.54 10.95
C GLY A 168 22.09 -9.46 9.92
N ASN A 169 20.83 -9.85 10.13
CA ASN A 169 20.08 -10.77 9.27
C ASN A 169 18.92 -10.08 8.50
N ALA A 170 18.92 -8.75 8.41
CA ALA A 170 17.79 -8.00 7.85
C ALA A 170 17.37 -8.47 6.44
N ASP A 171 18.33 -8.70 5.54
CA ASP A 171 18.05 -9.18 4.18
C ASP A 171 17.46 -10.60 4.18
N ALA A 172 17.95 -11.47 5.04
CA ALA A 172 17.44 -12.85 5.15
C ALA A 172 16.02 -12.90 5.74
N ILE A 173 15.73 -12.03 6.72
CA ILE A 173 14.39 -11.89 7.29
C ILE A 173 13.43 -11.31 6.22
N ALA A 174 13.85 -10.27 5.50
CA ALA A 174 13.06 -9.71 4.41
C ALA A 174 12.76 -10.74 3.31
N ALA A 175 13.74 -11.58 2.97
CA ALA A 175 13.53 -12.70 2.04
C ALA A 175 12.52 -13.74 2.58
N CYS A 176 12.51 -14.02 3.87
CA CYS A 176 11.49 -14.88 4.49
C CYS A 176 10.11 -14.25 4.38
N CYS A 177 9.99 -12.93 4.61
CA CYS A 177 8.73 -12.21 4.48
C CYS A 177 8.14 -12.31 3.07
N MET A 178 8.96 -12.34 2.02
CA MET A 178 8.50 -12.54 0.64
C MET A 178 7.78 -13.86 0.40
N GLY A 179 7.99 -14.86 1.23
CA GLY A 179 7.29 -16.15 1.21
C GLY A 179 5.94 -16.16 1.94
N SER A 180 5.59 -15.08 2.64
CA SER A 180 4.36 -14.96 3.42
C SER A 180 3.39 -13.97 2.75
N PRO A 181 2.16 -14.38 2.39
CA PRO A 181 1.16 -13.45 1.86
C PRO A 181 0.84 -12.27 2.78
N ASP A 182 0.95 -12.48 4.09
CA ASP A 182 0.65 -11.48 5.10
C ASP A 182 1.82 -10.49 5.31
N LEU A 183 3.07 -10.95 5.16
CA LEU A 183 4.27 -10.12 5.40
C LEU A 183 4.87 -9.53 4.12
N PHE A 184 4.69 -10.19 2.98
CA PHE A 184 5.19 -9.72 1.67
C PHE A 184 4.91 -8.24 1.41
N PRO A 185 3.69 -7.69 1.68
CA PRO A 185 3.41 -6.29 1.37
C PRO A 185 4.21 -5.28 2.21
N PHE A 186 4.78 -5.70 3.35
CA PHE A 186 5.52 -4.80 4.25
C PHE A 186 7.00 -4.64 3.91
N VAL A 187 7.52 -5.45 3.00
CA VAL A 187 8.96 -5.49 2.68
C VAL A 187 9.29 -5.07 1.26
N THR A 188 8.30 -4.77 0.42
CA THR A 188 8.51 -4.35 -0.97
C THR A 188 7.34 -3.53 -1.50
N THR A 189 7.55 -2.80 -2.58
CA THR A 189 6.48 -2.22 -3.38
C THR A 189 5.76 -3.30 -4.15
N THR A 190 4.43 -3.36 -4.02
CA THR A 190 3.62 -4.38 -4.68
C THR A 190 3.17 -3.93 -6.07
N ILE A 191 3.02 -4.90 -6.99
CA ILE A 191 2.61 -4.69 -8.39
C ILE A 191 1.37 -5.55 -8.65
N ALA A 192 0.26 -4.91 -8.99
CA ALA A 192 -1.00 -5.60 -9.25
C ALA A 192 -1.69 -5.05 -10.51
N PRO A 193 -1.61 -5.72 -11.67
CA PRO A 193 -2.48 -5.39 -12.80
C PRO A 193 -3.94 -5.64 -12.41
N THR A 194 -4.76 -4.60 -12.49
CA THR A 194 -6.15 -4.65 -11.96
C THR A 194 -7.20 -4.47 -13.04
N MET A 195 -6.90 -3.74 -14.10
CA MET A 195 -7.89 -3.45 -15.15
C MET A 195 -7.27 -3.59 -16.53
N ILE A 196 -8.09 -4.00 -17.50
CA ILE A 196 -7.76 -3.97 -18.92
C ILE A 196 -9.01 -3.58 -19.71
N HIS A 197 -8.87 -2.68 -20.66
CA HIS A 197 -9.95 -2.18 -21.50
C HIS A 197 -9.56 -2.20 -22.97
N GLY A 198 -10.55 -2.31 -23.83
CA GLY A 198 -10.39 -2.38 -25.26
C GLY A 198 -10.68 -3.78 -25.79
N GLY A 199 -10.18 -4.06 -26.98
CA GLY A 199 -10.45 -5.30 -27.69
C GLY A 199 -11.30 -5.06 -28.94
N SER A 200 -11.64 -6.15 -29.62
CA SER A 200 -12.47 -6.13 -30.81
C SER A 200 -13.71 -6.99 -30.63
N ALA A 201 -14.83 -6.58 -31.22
CA ALA A 201 -16.08 -7.35 -31.22
C ALA A 201 -16.02 -8.63 -32.08
N ALA A 202 -14.99 -8.75 -32.95
CA ALA A 202 -14.84 -9.91 -33.83
C ALA A 202 -13.42 -10.44 -33.77
N CYS A 203 -13.27 -11.79 -33.76
CA CYS A 203 -11.98 -12.46 -33.59
C CYS A 203 -11.02 -12.28 -34.78
N ASN A 204 -11.51 -11.83 -35.92
CA ASN A 204 -10.68 -11.54 -37.11
C ASN A 204 -10.35 -10.04 -37.29
N VAL A 205 -10.63 -9.21 -36.27
CA VAL A 205 -10.35 -7.76 -36.29
C VAL A 205 -9.36 -7.44 -35.15
N MET A 206 -8.27 -6.75 -35.49
CA MET A 206 -7.29 -6.27 -34.52
C MET A 206 -7.80 -4.99 -33.86
N PRO A 207 -7.75 -4.88 -32.51
CA PRO A 207 -8.11 -3.64 -31.84
C PRO A 207 -7.14 -2.50 -32.13
N GLN A 208 -7.64 -1.26 -32.13
CA GLN A 208 -6.81 -0.06 -32.28
C GLN A 208 -6.23 0.38 -30.94
N ASP A 209 -7.11 0.56 -29.97
CA ASP A 209 -6.77 1.11 -28.67
C ASP A 209 -6.92 0.05 -27.58
N MET A 210 -5.91 -0.05 -26.74
CA MET A 210 -5.91 -0.90 -25.55
C MET A 210 -5.33 -0.13 -24.38
N THR A 211 -5.98 -0.24 -23.22
CA THR A 211 -5.46 0.34 -21.98
C THR A 211 -5.46 -0.70 -20.86
N ALA A 212 -4.57 -0.54 -19.90
CA ALA A 212 -4.56 -1.33 -18.67
C ALA A 212 -4.19 -0.43 -17.49
N VAL A 213 -4.63 -0.82 -16.29
CA VAL A 213 -4.21 -0.16 -15.05
C VAL A 213 -3.44 -1.16 -14.19
N ILE A 214 -2.29 -0.72 -13.70
CA ILE A 214 -1.49 -1.45 -12.73
C ILE A 214 -1.50 -0.63 -11.44
N ASN A 215 -1.99 -1.23 -10.35
CA ASN A 215 -1.95 -0.64 -9.03
C ASN A 215 -0.64 -0.99 -8.32
N PHE A 216 -0.06 0.01 -7.68
CA PHE A 216 1.12 -0.12 -6.84
C PHE A 216 0.79 0.32 -5.42
N ARG A 217 1.33 -0.39 -4.43
CA ARG A 217 1.41 0.06 -3.04
C ARG A 217 2.88 0.25 -2.71
N LEU A 218 3.29 1.52 -2.63
CA LEU A 218 4.70 1.89 -2.52
C LEU A 218 5.22 1.60 -1.11
N ALA A 219 6.36 0.92 -1.03
CA ALA A 219 7.08 0.71 0.22
C ALA A 219 7.87 1.97 0.62
N ASP A 220 8.32 2.00 1.88
CA ASP A 220 9.28 2.99 2.36
C ASP A 220 10.53 3.01 1.47
N GLY A 221 10.99 4.19 1.09
CA GLY A 221 12.12 4.39 0.18
C GLY A 221 11.76 4.48 -1.31
N ASP A 222 10.58 4.03 -1.72
CA ASP A 222 10.07 4.26 -3.07
C ASP A 222 9.25 5.54 -3.14
N THR A 223 9.23 6.16 -4.31
CA THR A 223 8.43 7.35 -4.61
C THR A 223 7.63 7.15 -5.89
N VAL A 224 6.61 7.96 -6.09
CA VAL A 224 5.84 7.99 -7.34
C VAL A 224 6.77 8.15 -8.56
N GLU A 225 7.80 9.00 -8.43
CA GLU A 225 8.79 9.21 -9.49
C GLU A 225 9.64 7.95 -9.74
N SER A 226 10.12 7.27 -8.67
CA SER A 226 10.90 6.04 -8.80
C SER A 226 10.09 4.91 -9.43
N VAL A 227 8.81 4.78 -9.10
CA VAL A 227 7.90 3.80 -9.72
C VAL A 227 7.73 4.06 -11.22
N MET A 228 7.53 5.32 -11.63
CA MET A 228 7.46 5.66 -13.06
C MET A 228 8.76 5.33 -13.79
N ALA A 229 9.90 5.67 -13.20
CA ALA A 229 11.22 5.38 -13.77
C ALA A 229 11.44 3.88 -13.93
N HIS A 230 11.13 3.10 -12.91
CA HIS A 230 11.21 1.64 -12.91
C HIS A 230 10.35 1.02 -14.01
N CYS A 231 9.09 1.44 -14.15
CA CYS A 231 8.20 0.94 -15.20
C CYS A 231 8.69 1.29 -16.61
N ARG A 232 9.19 2.52 -16.82
CA ARG A 232 9.76 2.94 -18.10
C ARG A 232 11.02 2.16 -18.48
N GLU A 233 11.84 1.80 -17.49
CA GLU A 233 13.02 0.96 -17.71
C GLU A 233 12.62 -0.47 -18.06
N ALA A 234 11.69 -1.06 -17.31
CA ALA A 234 11.23 -2.43 -17.48
C ALA A 234 10.59 -2.68 -18.85
N VAL A 235 9.73 -1.77 -19.32
CA VAL A 235 8.98 -1.97 -20.57
C VAL A 235 9.87 -1.85 -21.80
N GLN A 236 9.93 -2.94 -22.58
CA GLN A 236 10.74 -3.01 -23.80
C GLN A 236 10.15 -2.15 -24.92
N ASP A 237 8.84 -2.15 -25.10
CA ASP A 237 8.15 -1.37 -26.13
C ASP A 237 8.04 0.10 -25.71
N LYS A 238 8.93 0.94 -26.23
CA LYS A 238 8.96 2.38 -25.94
C LYS A 238 7.80 3.17 -26.54
N GLY A 239 6.94 2.56 -27.33
CA GLY A 239 5.68 3.14 -27.84
C GLY A 239 4.47 2.91 -26.93
N VAL A 240 4.66 2.34 -25.73
CA VAL A 240 3.64 2.28 -24.68
C VAL A 240 3.63 3.60 -23.92
N GLU A 241 2.50 4.26 -23.90
CA GLU A 241 2.30 5.48 -23.12
C GLU A 241 1.97 5.13 -21.67
N MET A 242 2.50 5.92 -20.71
CA MET A 242 2.34 5.70 -19.28
C MET A 242 1.96 7.00 -18.59
N ARG A 243 0.89 6.97 -17.79
CA ARG A 243 0.49 8.09 -16.95
C ARG A 243 -0.12 7.60 -15.64
N PHE A 244 0.06 8.32 -14.56
CA PHE A 244 -0.68 8.06 -13.35
C PHE A 244 -2.09 8.63 -13.45
N LEU A 245 -3.08 7.84 -13.02
CA LEU A 245 -4.46 8.27 -12.80
C LEU A 245 -4.59 8.93 -11.42
N GLN A 246 -3.96 8.29 -10.44
CA GLN A 246 -3.83 8.76 -9.07
C GLN A 246 -2.50 8.28 -8.51
N ALA A 247 -1.81 9.10 -7.72
CA ALA A 247 -0.59 8.69 -7.05
C ALA A 247 -0.27 9.58 -5.84
N ASN A 248 0.29 8.96 -4.80
CA ASN A 248 0.88 9.64 -3.64
C ASN A 248 2.05 8.82 -3.08
N ASP A 249 3.03 9.52 -2.55
CA ASP A 249 4.19 8.92 -1.88
C ASP A 249 3.79 8.28 -0.55
N PRO A 250 4.58 7.32 -0.02
CA PRO A 250 4.41 6.79 1.32
C PRO A 250 4.49 7.89 2.38
N SER A 251 3.80 7.72 3.50
CA SER A 251 4.01 8.56 4.66
C SER A 251 5.37 8.28 5.29
N ALA A 252 5.91 9.23 6.05
CA ALA A 252 7.07 8.97 6.89
C ALA A 252 6.71 7.93 7.98
N ILE A 253 7.69 7.09 8.34
CA ILE A 253 7.52 6.16 9.47
C ILE A 253 7.44 6.97 10.77
N ALA A 254 6.36 6.78 11.55
CA ALA A 254 6.19 7.41 12.84
C ALA A 254 7.26 6.92 13.84
N LYS A 255 7.72 7.82 14.71
CA LYS A 255 8.66 7.47 15.77
C LYS A 255 8.00 6.56 16.80
N ARG A 256 8.79 5.69 17.41
CA ARG A 256 8.33 4.71 18.43
C ARG A 256 8.58 5.17 19.87
N ASP A 257 9.13 6.34 20.10
CA ASP A 257 9.47 6.92 21.40
C ASP A 257 8.37 7.81 22.00
#